data_f11a834641637c7d830307091b019d30
#
_entry.id   f11a834641637c7d830307091b019d30
#
_cell.length_a   1.000
_cell.length_b   1.000
_cell.length_c   1.000
_cell.angle_alpha   90.00
_cell.angle_beta   90.00
_cell.angle_gamma   90.00
#
_symmetry.space_group_name_H-M   'P 1'
#
loop_
_entity.id
_entity.type
_entity.pdbx_description
1 polymer ?
#
loop_
_entity_poly.entity_id
_entity_poly.type
_entity_poly.pdbx_seq_one_letter_code
_entity_poly.pdbx_strand_id
1 'polypeptide(L)'
;MIDVFPGVSSGGGAPSAQGDRFVHDRLPPRDQWPDLRYDRPELQIPDAANLVATLLDGAHARGWGDRPLLRSPARTLSYTQAAAEVNRIARVLTGELGLVPGNRVLLRGGNSVAMALAWLAVVKAGLVAVATMPLLRARELGDIIDKAQPTVALCDGKLLDELRTAQAEHPVLATIVPFNQDGVAGSLEARAAAQPADFTACPTAADDIALLAFTSGTTGKPKAVVHTHRDVLAACEAWPRHVLRATPDDIVMGSPPLAFTFGLGGMLVFPMWAGASVYYPDIAYTPEAMVRLIREVKATICYTAPTFYRQMAPFARAIGLPSLRACVSAGEGLPDATRQLWKDATGIEMT
;
A
#
# COMPACT_ATOMS: atom_id res chain seq x y z
N MET A 1 -15.03 -16.06 -11.10
CA MET A 1 -13.69 -16.30 -10.56
C MET A 1 -12.77 -15.30 -11.26
N ILE A 2 -12.09 -14.43 -10.52
CA ILE A 2 -11.18 -13.45 -11.12
C ILE A 2 -9.88 -14.21 -11.43
N ASP A 3 -9.53 -14.31 -12.72
CA ASP A 3 -8.28 -14.89 -13.16
C ASP A 3 -7.33 -13.74 -13.49
N VAL A 4 -6.36 -13.49 -12.62
CA VAL A 4 -5.37 -12.41 -12.77
C VAL A 4 -4.19 -12.86 -13.64
N PHE A 5 -3.94 -14.19 -13.71
CA PHE A 5 -2.82 -14.77 -14.45
C PHE A 5 -3.26 -15.88 -15.41
N PRO A 6 -3.74 -15.57 -16.62
CA PRO A 6 -4.07 -16.60 -17.59
C PRO A 6 -2.79 -17.25 -18.17
N GLY A 7 -2.54 -18.51 -17.81
CA GLY A 7 -1.59 -19.42 -18.45
C GLY A 7 -0.11 -19.13 -18.23
N VAL A 8 0.48 -19.70 -17.17
CA VAL A 8 1.92 -19.62 -16.90
C VAL A 8 2.63 -20.88 -17.36
N SER A 9 3.70 -20.74 -18.17
CA SER A 9 4.67 -21.79 -18.44
C SER A 9 5.83 -21.68 -17.44
N SER A 10 6.09 -22.73 -16.67
CA SER A 10 7.24 -22.85 -15.77
C SER A 10 8.53 -23.08 -16.58
N GLY A 11 9.46 -22.13 -16.53
CA GLY A 11 10.80 -22.35 -17.10
C GLY A 11 11.70 -21.14 -17.02
N GLY A 12 12.66 -21.16 -16.08
CA GLY A 12 13.83 -20.26 -16.00
C GLY A 12 13.49 -18.84 -15.54
N GLY A 13 13.83 -18.50 -14.29
CA GLY A 13 13.48 -17.21 -13.66
C GLY A 13 13.83 -16.01 -14.53
N ALA A 14 12.96 -15.00 -14.57
CA ALA A 14 13.24 -13.75 -15.27
C ALA A 14 14.47 -13.04 -14.65
N PRO A 15 15.32 -12.40 -15.45
CA PRO A 15 16.43 -11.61 -14.92
C PRO A 15 15.90 -10.42 -14.10
N SER A 16 16.57 -10.12 -12.99
CA SER A 16 16.24 -8.93 -12.19
C SER A 16 16.43 -7.65 -13.01
N ALA A 17 15.46 -6.75 -12.91
CA ALA A 17 15.57 -5.41 -13.47
C ALA A 17 16.27 -4.43 -12.53
N GLN A 18 16.52 -4.81 -11.26
CA GLN A 18 17.10 -3.94 -10.24
C GLN A 18 18.61 -3.82 -10.40
N GLY A 19 19.05 -2.69 -11.01
CA GLY A 19 20.47 -2.35 -11.15
C GLY A 19 21.11 -1.98 -9.79
N ASP A 20 20.36 -1.36 -8.88
CA ASP A 20 20.80 -1.16 -7.51
C ASP A 20 20.51 -2.41 -6.69
N ARG A 21 21.57 -3.12 -6.32
CA ARG A 21 21.53 -4.39 -5.61
C ARG A 21 21.60 -4.24 -4.09
N PHE A 22 21.51 -3.03 -3.57
CA PHE A 22 21.70 -2.76 -2.13
C PHE A 22 20.88 -3.70 -1.22
N VAL A 23 19.60 -3.94 -1.53
CA VAL A 23 18.75 -4.82 -0.73
C VAL A 23 19.10 -6.29 -0.97
N HIS A 24 19.29 -6.69 -2.23
CA HIS A 24 19.67 -8.07 -2.58
C HIS A 24 20.95 -8.51 -1.88
N ASP A 25 21.95 -7.64 -1.80
CA ASP A 25 23.27 -7.95 -1.19
C ASP A 25 23.23 -8.01 0.34
N ARG A 26 22.07 -7.67 0.94
CA ARG A 26 21.84 -7.66 2.40
C ARG A 26 20.73 -8.61 2.83
N LEU A 27 20.25 -9.45 1.95
CA LEU A 27 19.31 -10.51 2.29
C LEU A 27 19.98 -11.54 3.21
N PRO A 28 19.22 -12.19 4.10
CA PRO A 28 19.74 -13.31 4.88
C PRO A 28 20.29 -14.42 3.97
N PRO A 29 21.25 -15.23 4.46
CA PRO A 29 21.68 -16.42 3.74
C PRO A 29 20.49 -17.32 3.37
N ARG A 30 20.58 -18.01 2.21
CA ARG A 30 19.48 -18.81 1.68
C ARG A 30 19.00 -19.93 2.61
N ASP A 31 19.87 -20.49 3.42
CA ASP A 31 19.56 -21.51 4.41
C ASP A 31 18.70 -20.99 5.59
N GLN A 32 18.57 -19.68 5.72
CA GLN A 32 17.68 -19.01 6.69
C GLN A 32 16.32 -18.60 6.10
N TRP A 33 16.11 -18.86 4.81
CA TRP A 33 14.85 -18.52 4.15
C TRP A 33 13.79 -19.56 4.49
N PRO A 34 12.49 -19.16 4.54
CA PRO A 34 11.41 -20.12 4.66
C PRO A 34 11.30 -20.99 3.39
N ASP A 35 10.77 -22.19 3.54
CA ASP A 35 10.38 -23.04 2.41
C ASP A 35 9.11 -22.44 1.77
N LEU A 36 9.29 -21.67 0.71
CA LEU A 36 8.20 -21.00 0.00
C LEU A 36 7.52 -22.01 -0.95
N ARG A 37 6.23 -22.28 -0.72
CA ARG A 37 5.45 -23.22 -1.51
C ARG A 37 4.37 -22.50 -2.30
N TYR A 38 4.44 -22.62 -3.60
CA TYR A 38 3.49 -22.05 -4.56
C TYR A 38 2.78 -23.16 -5.34
N ASP A 39 2.40 -24.26 -4.66
CA ASP A 39 1.86 -25.48 -5.29
C ASP A 39 0.44 -25.27 -5.85
N ARG A 40 -0.27 -24.26 -5.40
CA ARG A 40 -1.61 -23.95 -5.89
C ARG A 40 -1.56 -23.20 -7.21
N PRO A 41 -2.46 -23.53 -8.18
CA PRO A 41 -2.46 -22.87 -9.49
C PRO A 41 -2.55 -21.35 -9.41
N GLU A 42 -3.36 -20.81 -8.51
CA GLU A 42 -3.53 -19.37 -8.31
C GLU A 42 -2.29 -18.66 -7.73
N LEU A 43 -1.37 -19.42 -7.13
CA LEU A 43 -0.09 -18.88 -6.61
C LEU A 43 1.06 -19.00 -7.60
N GLN A 44 0.79 -19.50 -8.81
CA GLN A 44 1.79 -19.59 -9.88
C GLN A 44 1.98 -18.23 -10.56
N ILE A 45 2.63 -17.32 -9.85
CA ILE A 45 2.93 -15.97 -10.36
C ILE A 45 3.97 -16.08 -11.48
N PRO A 46 3.80 -15.40 -12.64
CA PRO A 46 4.80 -15.35 -13.68
C PRO A 46 6.17 -14.89 -13.17
N ASP A 47 7.25 -15.45 -13.72
CA ASP A 47 8.60 -15.06 -13.32
C ASP A 47 8.93 -13.60 -13.65
N ALA A 48 8.34 -13.05 -14.68
CA ALA A 48 8.35 -11.62 -14.98
C ALA A 48 7.01 -11.01 -14.55
N ALA A 49 7.01 -10.25 -13.47
CA ALA A 49 5.81 -9.59 -12.95
C ALA A 49 6.15 -8.28 -12.24
N ASN A 50 5.48 -7.21 -12.64
CA ASN A 50 5.43 -5.97 -11.88
C ASN A 50 4.08 -5.88 -11.18
N LEU A 51 4.08 -5.79 -9.87
CA LEU A 51 2.90 -5.76 -9.02
C LEU A 51 1.86 -4.73 -9.51
N VAL A 52 2.32 -3.52 -9.81
CA VAL A 52 1.42 -2.41 -10.20
C VAL A 52 0.93 -2.57 -11.64
N ALA A 53 1.78 -3.01 -12.55
CA ALA A 53 1.35 -3.36 -13.90
C ALA A 53 0.26 -4.45 -13.87
N THR A 54 0.45 -5.47 -13.05
CA THR A 54 -0.54 -6.56 -12.90
C THR A 54 -1.87 -6.05 -12.35
N LEU A 55 -1.84 -5.28 -11.26
CA LEU A 55 -3.06 -4.89 -10.56
C LEU A 55 -3.73 -3.66 -11.17
N LEU A 56 -2.97 -2.63 -11.55
CA LEU A 56 -3.50 -1.35 -12.02
C LEU A 56 -3.65 -1.32 -13.54
N ASP A 57 -2.56 -1.57 -14.28
CA ASP A 57 -2.63 -1.51 -15.74
C ASP A 57 -3.47 -2.67 -16.30
N GLY A 58 -3.34 -3.86 -15.71
CA GLY A 58 -4.17 -5.01 -16.04
C GLY A 58 -5.67 -4.84 -15.76
N ALA A 59 -6.07 -3.86 -14.94
CA ALA A 59 -7.48 -3.58 -14.66
C ALA A 59 -8.26 -3.19 -15.93
N HIS A 60 -7.62 -2.53 -16.88
CA HIS A 60 -8.26 -2.17 -18.15
C HIS A 60 -8.68 -3.41 -18.96
N ALA A 61 -7.79 -4.40 -19.07
CA ALA A 61 -8.10 -5.66 -19.76
C ALA A 61 -9.21 -6.46 -19.07
N ARG A 62 -9.39 -6.26 -17.75
CA ARG A 62 -10.48 -6.85 -16.96
C ARG A 62 -11.79 -6.06 -17.01
N GLY A 63 -11.85 -4.97 -17.79
CA GLY A 63 -13.03 -4.13 -17.92
C GLY A 63 -13.29 -3.21 -16.72
N TRP A 64 -12.27 -2.95 -15.90
CA TRP A 64 -12.39 -2.13 -14.69
C TRP A 64 -11.89 -0.70 -14.84
N GLY A 65 -11.43 -0.30 -16.03
CA GLY A 65 -10.81 1.01 -16.28
C GLY A 65 -11.61 2.19 -15.74
N ASP A 66 -12.91 2.21 -15.95
CA ASP A 66 -13.81 3.30 -15.55
C ASP A 66 -14.37 3.13 -14.12
N ARG A 67 -14.11 1.98 -13.46
CA ARG A 67 -14.54 1.78 -12.07
C ARG A 67 -13.77 2.68 -11.10
N PRO A 68 -14.42 3.17 -10.04
CA PRO A 68 -13.72 3.90 -8.98
C PRO A 68 -12.64 3.01 -8.33
N LEU A 69 -11.45 3.57 -8.10
CA LEU A 69 -10.38 2.93 -7.33
C LEU A 69 -10.11 3.70 -6.03
N LEU A 70 -9.66 4.95 -6.14
CA LEU A 70 -9.28 5.76 -5.00
C LEU A 70 -10.31 6.86 -4.77
N ARG A 71 -10.90 6.89 -3.60
CA ARG A 71 -11.98 7.82 -3.23
C ARG A 71 -11.57 8.63 -2.00
N SER A 72 -11.91 9.90 -2.02
CA SER A 72 -11.80 10.81 -0.87
C SER A 72 -12.93 11.85 -0.93
N PRO A 73 -13.14 12.68 0.10
CA PRO A 73 -14.08 13.80 0.02
C PRO A 73 -13.78 14.76 -1.12
N ALA A 74 -12.49 14.97 -1.45
CA ALA A 74 -12.07 15.92 -2.47
C ALA A 74 -12.22 15.39 -3.91
N ARG A 75 -11.98 14.06 -4.11
CA ARG A 75 -11.99 13.47 -5.45
C ARG A 75 -12.18 11.97 -5.45
N THR A 76 -12.64 11.47 -6.59
CA THR A 76 -12.64 10.03 -6.90
C THR A 76 -11.88 9.83 -8.20
N LEU A 77 -10.93 8.88 -8.17
CA LEU A 77 -10.19 8.46 -9.37
C LEU A 77 -10.64 7.07 -9.80
N SER A 78 -10.91 6.90 -11.09
CA SER A 78 -11.06 5.58 -11.68
C SER A 78 -9.70 4.87 -11.77
N TYR A 79 -9.70 3.58 -12.10
CA TYR A 79 -8.47 2.82 -12.37
C TYR A 79 -7.63 3.48 -13.47
N THR A 80 -8.28 3.90 -14.58
CA THR A 80 -7.61 4.60 -15.69
C THR A 80 -7.01 5.93 -15.24
N GLN A 81 -7.75 6.71 -14.46
CA GLN A 81 -7.26 8.01 -13.97
C GLN A 81 -6.11 7.82 -12.97
N ALA A 82 -6.23 6.85 -12.08
CA ALA A 82 -5.15 6.51 -11.14
C ALA A 82 -3.88 6.04 -11.87
N ALA A 83 -4.03 5.20 -12.91
CA ALA A 83 -2.90 4.77 -13.74
C ALA A 83 -2.19 5.95 -14.42
N ALA A 84 -2.94 6.91 -14.94
CA ALA A 84 -2.38 8.12 -15.55
C ALA A 84 -1.59 8.97 -14.53
N GLU A 85 -2.11 9.18 -13.32
CA GLU A 85 -1.40 9.91 -12.27
C GLU A 85 -0.16 9.14 -11.77
N VAL A 86 -0.26 7.82 -11.58
CA VAL A 86 0.88 6.95 -11.24
C VAL A 86 1.98 7.03 -12.29
N ASN A 87 1.61 7.03 -13.57
CA ASN A 87 2.56 7.16 -14.68
C ASN A 87 3.33 8.48 -14.64
N ARG A 88 2.63 9.59 -14.39
CA ARG A 88 3.24 10.92 -14.26
C ARG A 88 4.23 10.98 -13.10
N ILE A 89 3.84 10.44 -11.95
CA ILE A 89 4.73 10.36 -10.77
C ILE A 89 5.94 9.47 -11.07
N ALA A 90 5.76 8.31 -11.73
CA ALA A 90 6.86 7.43 -12.11
C ALA A 90 7.88 8.16 -13.02
N ARG A 91 7.40 9.02 -13.96
CA ARG A 91 8.29 9.86 -14.76
C ARG A 91 9.06 10.90 -13.94
N VAL A 92 8.44 11.49 -12.93
CA VAL A 92 9.18 12.37 -12.00
C VAL A 92 10.30 11.58 -11.31
N LEU A 93 9.99 10.39 -10.80
CA LEU A 93 10.99 9.57 -10.08
C LEU A 93 12.16 9.15 -10.97
N THR A 94 11.87 8.64 -12.16
CA THR A 94 12.92 8.08 -13.05
C THR A 94 13.57 9.12 -13.96
N GLY A 95 12.79 10.04 -14.52
CA GLY A 95 13.28 11.03 -15.47
C GLY A 95 13.85 12.29 -14.81
N GLU A 96 13.11 12.88 -13.84
CA GLU A 96 13.54 14.13 -13.21
C GLU A 96 14.49 13.89 -12.03
N LEU A 97 14.19 12.91 -11.17
CA LEU A 97 15.00 12.59 -10.00
C LEU A 97 16.10 11.55 -10.30
N GLY A 98 16.12 10.98 -11.50
CA GLY A 98 17.17 10.07 -11.98
C GLY A 98 17.26 8.74 -11.25
N LEU A 99 16.17 8.30 -10.60
CA LEU A 99 16.17 7.04 -9.85
C LEU A 99 16.18 5.84 -10.82
N VAL A 100 16.92 4.81 -10.45
CA VAL A 100 17.02 3.54 -11.19
C VAL A 100 16.40 2.39 -10.40
N PRO A 101 15.92 1.32 -11.08
CA PRO A 101 15.33 0.18 -10.41
C PRO A 101 16.21 -0.37 -9.28
N GLY A 102 15.59 -0.65 -8.13
CA GLY A 102 16.27 -1.06 -6.90
C GLY A 102 16.60 0.10 -5.94
N ASN A 103 16.56 1.36 -6.37
CA ASN A 103 16.71 2.48 -5.44
C ASN A 103 15.54 2.51 -4.44
N ARG A 104 15.84 2.81 -3.16
CA ARG A 104 14.83 2.92 -2.10
C ARG A 104 14.29 4.34 -2.10
N VAL A 105 12.96 4.44 -1.99
CA VAL A 105 12.26 5.73 -1.83
C VAL A 105 11.54 5.72 -0.50
N LEU A 106 11.89 6.66 0.39
CA LEU A 106 11.18 6.82 1.65
C LEU A 106 9.83 7.51 1.40
N LEU A 107 8.76 6.90 1.90
CA LEU A 107 7.40 7.41 1.80
C LEU A 107 6.89 7.76 3.21
N ARG A 108 6.45 9.00 3.40
CA ARG A 108 5.96 9.48 4.69
C ARG A 108 4.64 10.21 4.52
N GLY A 109 3.55 9.60 4.94
CA GLY A 109 2.22 10.19 4.83
C GLY A 109 1.16 9.39 5.58
N GLY A 110 0.05 10.04 5.89
CA GLY A 110 -1.18 9.36 6.29
C GLY A 110 -1.89 8.71 5.11
N ASN A 111 -2.96 7.96 5.41
CA ASN A 111 -3.80 7.38 4.37
C ASN A 111 -4.44 8.48 3.54
N SER A 112 -4.08 8.54 2.28
CA SER A 112 -4.61 9.52 1.32
C SER A 112 -4.46 9.00 -0.12
N VAL A 113 -5.19 9.61 -1.03
CA VAL A 113 -5.06 9.32 -2.46
C VAL A 113 -3.62 9.59 -2.92
N ALA A 114 -3.01 10.70 -2.48
CA ALA A 114 -1.64 11.05 -2.87
C ALA A 114 -0.61 10.03 -2.36
N MET A 115 -0.74 9.55 -1.10
CA MET A 115 0.15 8.51 -0.56
C MET A 115 0.01 7.19 -1.33
N ALA A 116 -1.22 6.80 -1.69
CA ALA A 116 -1.46 5.60 -2.49
C ALA A 116 -0.83 5.72 -3.88
N LEU A 117 -1.03 6.83 -4.57
CA LEU A 117 -0.43 7.10 -5.90
C LEU A 117 1.09 7.11 -5.85
N ALA A 118 1.68 7.75 -4.83
CA ALA A 118 3.13 7.78 -4.63
C ALA A 118 3.70 6.37 -4.43
N TRP A 119 3.06 5.55 -3.58
CA TRP A 119 3.47 4.17 -3.36
C TRP A 119 3.41 3.34 -4.65
N LEU A 120 2.30 3.45 -5.40
CA LEU A 120 2.12 2.74 -6.66
C LEU A 120 3.17 3.15 -7.70
N ALA A 121 3.49 4.44 -7.80
CA ALA A 121 4.47 4.94 -8.76
C ALA A 121 5.90 4.43 -8.46
N VAL A 122 6.28 4.41 -7.17
CA VAL A 122 7.57 3.85 -6.74
C VAL A 122 7.69 2.40 -7.18
N VAL A 123 6.70 1.57 -6.88
CA VAL A 123 6.74 0.14 -7.21
C VAL A 123 6.62 -0.12 -8.71
N LYS A 124 5.79 0.66 -9.43
CA LYS A 124 5.68 0.56 -10.90
C LYS A 124 7.00 0.84 -11.60
N ALA A 125 7.78 1.78 -11.08
CA ALA A 125 9.09 2.15 -11.61
C ALA A 125 10.21 1.14 -11.26
N GLY A 126 9.91 0.04 -10.56
CA GLY A 126 10.90 -0.96 -10.13
C GLY A 126 11.73 -0.50 -8.94
N LEU A 127 11.34 0.60 -8.29
CA LEU A 127 11.95 1.13 -7.08
C LEU A 127 11.42 0.39 -5.85
N VAL A 128 12.12 0.53 -4.72
CA VAL A 128 11.76 -0.13 -3.47
C VAL A 128 11.05 0.85 -2.54
N ALA A 129 9.79 0.59 -2.22
CA ALA A 129 9.01 1.43 -1.32
C ALA A 129 9.44 1.23 0.15
N VAL A 130 9.75 2.32 0.84
CA VAL A 130 10.09 2.35 2.27
C VAL A 130 9.09 3.25 2.98
N ALA A 131 7.92 2.73 3.29
CA ALA A 131 6.86 3.51 3.90
C ALA A 131 7.05 3.61 5.42
N THR A 132 6.84 4.82 5.96
CA THR A 132 7.05 5.15 7.37
C THR A 132 5.78 5.70 8.02
N MET A 133 5.58 5.34 9.28
CA MET A 133 4.45 5.82 10.08
C MET A 133 4.48 7.34 10.26
N PRO A 134 3.33 8.04 10.14
CA PRO A 134 3.25 9.48 10.38
C PRO A 134 3.70 9.91 11.78
N LEU A 135 3.56 9.04 12.77
CA LEU A 135 3.89 9.33 14.17
C LEU A 135 5.38 9.24 14.51
N LEU A 136 6.21 8.70 13.61
CA LEU A 136 7.65 8.60 13.86
C LEU A 136 8.28 9.99 13.95
N ARG A 137 9.23 10.11 14.90
CA ARG A 137 10.02 11.33 15.09
C ARG A 137 11.34 11.25 14.33
N ALA A 138 12.09 12.34 14.31
CA ALA A 138 13.35 12.44 13.59
C ALA A 138 14.33 11.30 13.90
N ARG A 139 14.44 10.88 15.17
CA ARG A 139 15.32 9.79 15.59
C ARG A 139 14.96 8.46 14.93
N GLU A 140 13.70 8.05 15.01
CA GLU A 140 13.24 6.78 14.41
C GLU A 140 13.32 6.82 12.87
N LEU A 141 13.08 8.00 12.29
CA LEU A 141 13.26 8.22 10.85
C LEU A 141 14.74 8.08 10.47
N GLY A 142 15.66 8.60 11.29
CA GLY A 142 17.09 8.44 11.12
C GLY A 142 17.52 6.97 11.12
N ASP A 143 17.04 6.17 12.07
CA ASP A 143 17.32 4.73 12.12
C ASP A 143 16.86 4.01 10.84
N ILE A 144 15.70 4.40 10.27
CA ILE A 144 15.20 3.86 9.01
C ILE A 144 16.03 4.32 7.82
N ILE A 145 16.43 5.61 7.78
CA ILE A 145 17.28 6.16 6.73
C ILE A 145 18.64 5.45 6.72
N ASP A 146 19.25 5.25 7.87
CA ASP A 146 20.51 4.53 7.99
C ASP A 146 20.40 3.07 7.53
N LYS A 147 19.29 2.41 7.83
CA LYS A 147 19.08 1.02 7.44
C LYS A 147 18.79 0.84 5.97
N ALA A 148 17.91 1.68 5.40
CA ALA A 148 17.43 1.55 4.02
C ALA A 148 18.23 2.36 3.01
N GLN A 149 18.95 3.39 3.45
CA GLN A 149 19.77 4.27 2.59
C GLN A 149 18.98 4.86 1.41
N PRO A 150 17.79 5.47 1.61
CA PRO A 150 17.06 6.16 0.57
C PRO A 150 17.73 7.47 0.22
N THR A 151 17.85 7.80 -1.06
CA THR A 151 18.37 9.12 -1.51
C THR A 151 17.26 10.13 -1.71
N VAL A 152 16.02 9.66 -1.89
CA VAL A 152 14.82 10.47 -2.11
C VAL A 152 13.74 10.06 -1.12
N ALA A 153 13.02 11.06 -0.62
CA ALA A 153 11.78 10.88 0.13
C ALA A 153 10.63 11.63 -0.54
N LEU A 154 9.45 11.01 -0.55
CA LEU A 154 8.17 11.65 -0.80
C LEU A 154 7.45 11.81 0.53
N CYS A 155 7.13 13.05 0.91
CA CYS A 155 6.61 13.35 2.25
C CYS A 155 5.36 14.21 2.18
N ASP A 156 4.32 13.84 2.94
CA ASP A 156 3.16 14.72 3.15
C ASP A 156 3.63 16.06 3.71
N GLY A 157 3.15 17.15 3.12
CA GLY A 157 3.54 18.51 3.51
C GLY A 157 3.35 18.82 4.99
N LYS A 158 2.41 18.15 5.65
CA LYS A 158 2.16 18.29 7.09
C LYS A 158 3.18 17.60 7.99
N LEU A 159 4.05 16.74 7.42
CA LEU A 159 4.99 15.87 8.15
C LEU A 159 6.45 16.18 7.84
N LEU A 160 6.74 17.31 7.19
CA LEU A 160 8.07 17.68 6.71
C LEU A 160 9.09 17.94 7.83
N ASP A 161 8.67 18.55 8.93
CA ASP A 161 9.59 19.06 9.95
C ASP A 161 10.46 17.96 10.58
N GLU A 162 9.84 16.88 11.02
CA GLU A 162 10.57 15.73 11.59
C GLU A 162 11.49 15.06 10.55
N LEU A 163 11.06 15.01 9.29
CA LEU A 163 11.88 14.41 8.24
C LEU A 163 13.07 15.31 7.85
N ARG A 164 12.89 16.62 7.82
CA ARG A 164 14.00 17.59 7.59
C ARG A 164 15.01 17.55 8.73
N THR A 165 14.52 17.41 9.97
CA THR A 165 15.41 17.23 11.14
C THR A 165 16.24 15.95 10.98
N ALA A 166 15.62 14.83 10.60
CA ALA A 166 16.35 13.59 10.33
C ALA A 166 17.34 13.75 9.15
N GLN A 167 16.92 14.41 8.05
CA GLN A 167 17.77 14.65 6.88
C GLN A 167 19.06 15.40 7.24
N ALA A 168 18.99 16.38 8.14
CA ALA A 168 20.16 17.18 8.54
C ALA A 168 21.26 16.31 9.18
N GLU A 169 20.89 15.22 9.85
CA GLU A 169 21.82 14.28 10.49
C GLU A 169 22.15 13.07 9.57
N HIS A 170 21.35 12.83 8.52
CA HIS A 170 21.49 11.69 7.60
C HIS A 170 21.59 12.17 6.14
N PRO A 171 22.75 12.67 5.68
CA PRO A 171 22.91 13.32 4.37
C PRO A 171 22.72 12.38 3.16
N VAL A 172 22.64 11.08 3.37
CA VAL A 172 22.28 10.12 2.31
C VAL A 172 20.90 10.44 1.73
N LEU A 173 19.96 10.93 2.55
CA LEU A 173 18.68 11.44 2.10
C LEU A 173 18.86 12.83 1.48
N ALA A 174 19.21 12.87 0.20
CA ALA A 174 19.55 14.10 -0.49
C ALA A 174 18.35 14.98 -0.81
N THR A 175 17.21 14.37 -1.16
CA THR A 175 16.05 15.09 -1.70
C THR A 175 14.76 14.71 -0.98
N ILE A 176 13.98 15.72 -0.57
CA ILE A 176 12.60 15.56 -0.08
C ILE A 176 11.65 16.28 -1.04
N VAL A 177 10.70 15.55 -1.61
CA VAL A 177 9.63 16.10 -2.45
C VAL A 177 8.32 16.04 -1.67
N PRO A 178 7.70 17.19 -1.38
CA PRO A 178 6.44 17.24 -0.65
C PRO A 178 5.27 16.81 -1.55
N PHE A 179 4.24 16.19 -0.95
CA PHE A 179 2.95 15.91 -1.59
C PHE A 179 1.78 16.35 -0.68
N ASN A 180 0.53 16.22 -1.12
CA ASN A 180 -0.66 16.84 -0.52
C ASN A 180 -0.48 18.37 -0.38
N GLN A 181 0.11 18.99 -1.41
CA GLN A 181 0.35 20.42 -1.49
C GLN A 181 -0.04 20.95 -2.87
N ASP A 182 -1.32 20.84 -3.21
CA ASP A 182 -1.85 21.31 -4.49
C ASP A 182 -1.54 22.81 -4.69
N GLY A 183 -1.07 23.14 -5.88
CA GLY A 183 -0.72 24.51 -6.25
C GLY A 183 0.61 25.03 -5.70
N VAL A 184 1.33 24.23 -4.89
CA VAL A 184 2.65 24.61 -4.40
C VAL A 184 3.73 24.21 -5.41
N ALA A 185 4.53 25.18 -5.85
CA ALA A 185 5.63 24.92 -6.77
C ALA A 185 6.63 23.93 -6.15
N GLY A 186 7.06 22.95 -6.93
CA GLY A 186 7.99 21.91 -6.49
C GLY A 186 7.35 20.76 -5.72
N SER A 187 6.03 20.79 -5.45
CA SER A 187 5.30 19.63 -4.93
C SER A 187 5.27 18.49 -5.95
N LEU A 188 5.03 17.28 -5.47
CA LEU A 188 4.92 16.09 -6.32
C LEU A 188 3.80 16.25 -7.34
N GLU A 189 2.68 16.84 -6.96
CA GLU A 189 1.54 17.15 -7.82
C GLU A 189 1.93 18.11 -8.95
N ALA A 190 2.62 19.20 -8.61
CA ALA A 190 3.05 20.19 -9.61
C ALA A 190 4.07 19.60 -10.60
N ARG A 191 5.02 18.79 -10.11
CA ARG A 191 6.01 18.09 -10.95
C ARG A 191 5.32 17.05 -11.85
N ALA A 192 4.41 16.25 -11.29
CA ALA A 192 3.67 15.24 -12.03
C ALA A 192 2.77 15.83 -13.10
N ALA A 193 2.12 16.96 -12.83
CA ALA A 193 1.27 17.66 -13.80
C ALA A 193 2.02 18.08 -15.07
N ALA A 194 3.33 18.32 -14.98
CA ALA A 194 4.18 18.66 -16.12
C ALA A 194 4.63 17.41 -16.94
N GLN A 195 4.35 16.19 -16.48
CA GLN A 195 4.79 14.96 -17.12
C GLN A 195 3.69 14.36 -18.01
N PRO A 196 4.07 13.67 -19.10
CA PRO A 196 3.14 12.85 -19.87
C PRO A 196 2.50 11.74 -19.01
N ALA A 197 1.28 11.35 -19.37
CA ALA A 197 0.52 10.33 -18.62
C ALA A 197 0.85 8.88 -19.01
N ASP A 198 1.76 8.68 -19.96
CA ASP A 198 2.24 7.37 -20.39
C ASP A 198 3.54 7.00 -19.64
N PHE A 199 3.63 5.78 -19.19
CA PHE A 199 4.84 5.19 -18.59
C PHE A 199 4.77 3.68 -18.68
N THR A 200 5.78 3.07 -19.28
CA THR A 200 5.91 1.61 -19.30
C THR A 200 6.47 1.13 -17.96
N ALA A 201 5.73 0.24 -17.29
CA ALA A 201 6.18 -0.33 -16.04
C ALA A 201 7.57 -0.98 -16.19
N CYS A 202 8.41 -0.84 -15.17
CA CYS A 202 9.69 -1.53 -15.14
C CYS A 202 9.47 -3.05 -15.31
N PRO A 203 10.20 -3.71 -16.22
CA PRO A 203 10.05 -5.15 -16.48
C PRO A 203 10.71 -5.99 -15.38
N THR A 204 10.21 -5.84 -14.14
CA THR A 204 10.75 -6.53 -12.97
C THR A 204 10.60 -8.04 -13.05
N ALA A 205 11.58 -8.77 -12.52
CA ALA A 205 11.34 -10.14 -12.09
C ALA A 205 10.30 -10.15 -10.94
N ALA A 206 9.53 -11.22 -10.83
CA ALA A 206 8.60 -11.37 -9.71
C ALA A 206 9.32 -11.38 -8.34
N ASP A 207 10.56 -11.85 -8.32
CA ASP A 207 11.41 -11.90 -7.12
C ASP A 207 12.24 -10.62 -6.90
N ASP A 208 12.07 -9.58 -7.73
CA ASP A 208 12.60 -8.25 -7.45
C ASP A 208 11.90 -7.64 -6.22
N ILE A 209 12.65 -6.84 -5.48
CA ILE A 209 12.18 -6.27 -4.21
C ILE A 209 11.20 -5.13 -4.48
N ALA A 210 9.97 -5.25 -3.95
CA ALA A 210 8.94 -4.23 -4.09
C ALA A 210 8.91 -3.26 -2.92
N LEU A 211 9.12 -3.75 -1.69
CA LEU A 211 9.07 -2.91 -0.49
C LEU A 211 9.90 -3.45 0.67
N LEU A 212 10.26 -2.54 1.57
CA LEU A 212 10.79 -2.82 2.90
C LEU A 212 9.76 -2.38 3.93
N ALA A 213 9.20 -3.35 4.67
CA ALA A 213 8.28 -3.10 5.77
C ALA A 213 9.04 -3.06 7.09
N PHE A 214 9.05 -1.89 7.74
CA PHE A 214 9.75 -1.73 9.01
C PHE A 214 8.87 -2.14 10.20
N THR A 215 9.44 -2.91 11.12
CA THR A 215 8.81 -3.30 12.37
C THR A 215 9.66 -2.81 13.55
N SER A 216 9.01 -2.58 14.72
CA SER A 216 9.72 -2.34 15.97
C SER A 216 10.45 -3.63 16.37
N GLY A 217 11.76 -3.69 16.14
CA GLY A 217 12.56 -4.85 16.53
C GLY A 217 12.54 -5.06 18.04
N THR A 218 12.56 -6.33 18.48
CA THR A 218 12.66 -6.72 19.91
C THR A 218 13.93 -6.19 20.60
N THR A 219 14.94 -5.76 19.82
CA THR A 219 16.22 -5.20 20.28
C THR A 219 16.25 -3.67 20.30
N GLY A 220 15.12 -2.99 20.08
CA GLY A 220 15.02 -1.53 20.04
C GLY A 220 15.45 -0.88 18.72
N LYS A 221 16.08 -1.62 17.81
CA LYS A 221 16.39 -1.13 16.44
C LYS A 221 15.37 -1.66 15.44
N PRO A 222 14.93 -0.84 14.47
CA PRO A 222 13.95 -1.27 13.48
C PRO A 222 14.52 -2.40 12.61
N LYS A 223 13.68 -3.41 12.34
CA LYS A 223 13.96 -4.49 11.39
C LYS A 223 13.20 -4.22 10.11
N ALA A 224 13.86 -4.40 8.97
CA ALA A 224 13.26 -4.32 7.66
C ALA A 224 12.87 -5.72 7.17
N VAL A 225 11.58 -5.96 7.00
CA VAL A 225 11.06 -7.16 6.33
C VAL A 225 11.00 -6.88 4.85
N VAL A 226 11.60 -7.76 4.07
CA VAL A 226 11.68 -7.61 2.61
C VAL A 226 10.52 -8.34 1.97
N HIS A 227 9.82 -7.69 1.04
CA HIS A 227 8.78 -8.30 0.22
C HIS A 227 9.06 -8.07 -1.26
N THR A 228 8.92 -9.13 -2.04
CA THR A 228 9.03 -9.12 -3.50
C THR A 228 7.70 -8.79 -4.17
N HIS A 229 7.71 -8.56 -5.48
CA HIS A 229 6.46 -8.47 -6.25
C HIS A 229 5.65 -9.76 -6.14
N ARG A 230 6.32 -10.93 -6.17
CA ARG A 230 5.69 -12.26 -6.00
C ARG A 230 4.98 -12.39 -4.66
N ASP A 231 5.61 -11.98 -3.56
CA ASP A 231 5.01 -12.10 -2.21
C ASP A 231 3.69 -11.35 -2.11
N VAL A 232 3.68 -10.10 -2.60
CA VAL A 232 2.48 -9.27 -2.55
C VAL A 232 1.39 -9.81 -3.46
N LEU A 233 1.74 -10.25 -4.68
CA LEU A 233 0.79 -10.85 -5.62
C LEU A 233 0.21 -12.16 -5.07
N ALA A 234 1.03 -13.02 -4.45
CA ALA A 234 0.56 -14.24 -3.82
C ALA A 234 -0.41 -13.95 -2.66
N ALA A 235 -0.14 -12.92 -1.86
CA ALA A 235 -1.07 -12.47 -0.81
C ALA A 235 -2.40 -11.97 -1.40
N CYS A 236 -2.35 -11.26 -2.54
CA CYS A 236 -3.53 -10.81 -3.28
C CYS A 236 -4.35 -11.99 -3.83
N GLU A 237 -3.71 -13.07 -4.29
CA GLU A 237 -4.41 -14.28 -4.75
C GLU A 237 -5.01 -15.08 -3.59
N ALA A 238 -4.42 -15.03 -2.41
CA ALA A 238 -4.87 -15.82 -1.26
C ALA A 238 -6.01 -15.14 -0.48
N TRP A 239 -5.75 -13.98 0.10
CA TRP A 239 -6.64 -13.35 1.09
C TRP A 239 -7.95 -12.82 0.49
N PRO A 240 -7.95 -11.92 -0.50
CA PRO A 240 -9.19 -11.40 -1.06
C PRO A 240 -10.02 -12.49 -1.77
N ARG A 241 -9.38 -13.49 -2.38
CA ARG A 241 -10.06 -14.59 -3.06
C ARG A 241 -10.78 -15.52 -2.09
N HIS A 242 -10.06 -16.06 -1.12
CA HIS A 242 -10.53 -17.19 -0.31
C HIS A 242 -11.21 -16.77 1.00
N VAL A 243 -10.76 -15.67 1.59
CA VAL A 243 -11.26 -15.21 2.90
C VAL A 243 -12.30 -14.12 2.74
N LEU A 244 -11.95 -13.00 2.10
CA LEU A 244 -12.87 -11.88 1.93
C LEU A 244 -13.95 -12.12 0.88
N ARG A 245 -13.65 -12.97 -0.12
CA ARG A 245 -14.46 -13.11 -1.33
C ARG A 245 -14.80 -11.74 -1.93
N ALA A 246 -13.72 -10.95 -2.10
CA ALA A 246 -13.82 -9.58 -2.55
C ALA A 246 -14.33 -9.50 -3.99
N THR A 247 -15.12 -8.49 -4.28
CA THR A 247 -15.75 -8.26 -5.57
C THR A 247 -15.50 -6.83 -6.06
N PRO A 248 -15.67 -6.55 -7.35
CA PRO A 248 -15.55 -5.19 -7.87
C PRO A 248 -16.53 -4.17 -7.26
N ASP A 249 -17.61 -4.62 -6.63
CA ASP A 249 -18.62 -3.74 -6.04
C ASP A 249 -18.31 -3.36 -4.58
N ASP A 250 -17.22 -3.88 -4.04
CA ASP A 250 -16.81 -3.56 -2.68
C ASP A 250 -16.23 -2.14 -2.57
N ILE A 251 -16.54 -1.52 -1.45
CA ILE A 251 -15.98 -0.25 -1.01
C ILE A 251 -15.27 -0.53 0.32
N VAL A 252 -13.96 -0.38 0.30
CA VAL A 252 -13.14 -0.66 1.48
C VAL A 252 -12.84 0.62 2.23
N MET A 253 -12.91 0.57 3.53
CA MET A 253 -12.56 1.66 4.44
C MET A 253 -11.87 1.10 5.68
N GLY A 254 -11.00 1.87 6.32
CA GLY A 254 -10.32 1.43 7.52
C GLY A 254 -9.33 2.43 8.07
N SER A 255 -8.77 2.11 9.24
CA SER A 255 -7.80 2.95 9.93
C SER A 255 -6.34 2.52 9.81
N PRO A 256 -5.98 1.27 9.40
CA PRO A 256 -4.59 0.87 9.37
C PRO A 256 -3.80 1.73 8.36
N PRO A 257 -2.62 2.25 8.75
CA PRO A 257 -1.80 3.06 7.86
C PRO A 257 -1.26 2.25 6.67
N LEU A 258 -1.21 2.88 5.49
CA LEU A 258 -0.54 2.34 4.29
C LEU A 258 0.95 2.03 4.52
N ALA A 259 1.54 2.62 5.56
CA ALA A 259 2.92 2.34 5.96
C ALA A 259 3.13 0.94 6.55
N PHE A 260 2.05 0.26 6.97
CA PHE A 260 2.10 -1.12 7.45
C PHE A 260 1.52 -2.09 6.42
N THR A 261 2.01 -3.33 6.41
CA THR A 261 1.53 -4.38 5.49
C THR A 261 0.04 -4.67 5.67
N PHE A 262 -0.50 -4.59 6.90
CA PHE A 262 -1.93 -4.72 7.16
C PHE A 262 -2.75 -3.62 6.46
N GLY A 263 -2.31 -2.36 6.58
CA GLY A 263 -2.94 -1.23 5.88
C GLY A 263 -2.71 -1.28 4.37
N LEU A 264 -1.49 -1.56 3.93
CA LEU A 264 -1.15 -1.67 2.51
C LEU A 264 -2.00 -2.75 1.82
N GLY A 265 -2.10 -3.94 2.43
CA GLY A 265 -2.93 -5.03 1.93
C GLY A 265 -4.40 -4.60 1.87
N GLY A 266 -4.99 -4.32 3.03
CA GLY A 266 -6.42 -4.07 3.16
C GLY A 266 -6.91 -2.80 2.48
N MET A 267 -6.09 -1.75 2.49
CA MET A 267 -6.49 -0.41 2.05
C MET A 267 -5.91 -0.03 0.68
N LEU A 268 -5.23 -0.93 -0.03
CA LEU A 268 -4.74 -0.63 -1.39
C LEU A 268 -4.70 -1.88 -2.28
N VAL A 269 -3.79 -2.83 -2.03
CA VAL A 269 -3.49 -3.87 -3.02
C VAL A 269 -4.58 -4.95 -3.13
N PHE A 270 -5.25 -5.33 -2.04
CA PHE A 270 -6.34 -6.31 -2.07
C PHE A 270 -7.60 -5.79 -2.75
N PRO A 271 -8.05 -4.53 -2.48
CA PRO A 271 -9.11 -3.91 -3.26
C PRO A 271 -8.78 -3.82 -4.75
N MET A 272 -7.55 -3.41 -5.11
CA MET A 272 -7.11 -3.35 -6.50
C MET A 272 -7.16 -4.71 -7.20
N TRP A 273 -6.76 -5.78 -6.52
CA TRP A 273 -6.85 -7.15 -7.04
C TRP A 273 -8.30 -7.52 -7.40
N ALA A 274 -9.26 -7.09 -6.59
CA ALA A 274 -10.67 -7.39 -6.76
C ALA A 274 -11.42 -6.46 -7.72
N GLY A 275 -10.81 -5.37 -8.20
CA GLY A 275 -11.51 -4.33 -8.97
C GLY A 275 -12.39 -3.41 -8.10
N ALA A 276 -12.21 -3.47 -6.78
CA ALA A 276 -12.93 -2.70 -5.77
C ALA A 276 -12.37 -1.29 -5.59
N SER A 277 -13.01 -0.48 -4.76
CA SER A 277 -12.55 0.87 -4.42
C SER A 277 -12.20 1.00 -2.94
N VAL A 278 -11.35 1.98 -2.65
CA VAL A 278 -10.96 2.36 -1.28
C VAL A 278 -11.35 3.80 -1.01
N TYR A 279 -11.89 4.07 0.18
CA TYR A 279 -12.19 5.42 0.63
C TYR A 279 -11.21 5.87 1.72
N TYR A 280 -10.52 6.98 1.46
CA TYR A 280 -9.64 7.65 2.41
C TYR A 280 -10.30 8.94 2.91
N PRO A 281 -10.74 9.00 4.17
CA PRO A 281 -11.26 10.24 4.74
C PRO A 281 -10.13 11.24 5.00
N ASP A 282 -10.50 12.52 5.00
CA ASP A 282 -9.61 13.64 5.35
C ASP A 282 -9.78 14.15 6.79
N ILE A 283 -10.49 13.36 7.61
CA ILE A 283 -10.77 13.66 9.02
C ILE A 283 -10.04 12.69 9.95
N ALA A 284 -9.93 13.08 11.21
CA ALA A 284 -9.39 12.20 12.24
C ALA A 284 -10.25 10.94 12.43
N TYR A 285 -9.60 9.79 12.53
CA TYR A 285 -10.26 8.51 12.79
C TYR A 285 -10.72 8.43 14.25
N THR A 286 -11.90 8.99 14.56
CA THR A 286 -12.59 8.70 15.82
C THR A 286 -13.59 7.55 15.62
N PRO A 287 -13.92 6.77 16.68
CA PRO A 287 -14.87 5.65 16.56
C PRO A 287 -16.23 6.05 15.98
N GLU A 288 -16.78 7.16 16.43
CA GLU A 288 -18.07 7.68 15.93
C GLU A 288 -17.95 8.14 14.47
N ALA A 289 -16.93 8.93 14.14
CA ALA A 289 -16.73 9.42 12.78
C ALA A 289 -16.55 8.27 11.79
N MET A 290 -15.80 7.23 12.16
CA MET A 290 -15.63 6.04 11.33
C MET A 290 -16.95 5.34 11.04
N VAL A 291 -17.79 5.13 12.06
CA VAL A 291 -19.11 4.50 11.90
C VAL A 291 -20.02 5.32 11.00
N ARG A 292 -20.07 6.66 11.19
CA ARG A 292 -20.85 7.56 10.34
C ARG A 292 -20.40 7.51 8.88
N LEU A 293 -19.09 7.54 8.65
CA LEU A 293 -18.51 7.46 7.30
C LEU A 293 -18.76 6.11 6.64
N ILE A 294 -18.62 4.99 7.35
CA ILE A 294 -18.94 3.66 6.81
C ILE A 294 -20.39 3.65 6.28
N ARG A 295 -21.32 4.21 7.03
CA ARG A 295 -22.73 4.31 6.61
C ARG A 295 -22.91 5.26 5.42
N GLU A 296 -22.29 6.43 5.46
CA GLU A 296 -22.42 7.49 4.45
C GLU A 296 -21.87 7.04 3.09
N VAL A 297 -20.64 6.52 3.08
CA VAL A 297 -19.98 6.05 1.83
C VAL A 297 -20.44 4.67 1.42
N LYS A 298 -21.28 4.01 2.23
CA LYS A 298 -21.78 2.64 2.04
C LYS A 298 -20.63 1.62 1.94
N ALA A 299 -19.63 1.77 2.80
CA ALA A 299 -18.52 0.84 2.83
C ALA A 299 -19.02 -0.59 3.11
N THR A 300 -18.42 -1.56 2.42
CA THR A 300 -18.80 -2.98 2.50
C THR A 300 -17.80 -3.79 3.30
N ILE A 301 -16.55 -3.33 3.36
CA ILE A 301 -15.46 -3.97 4.10
C ILE A 301 -14.78 -2.92 4.99
N CYS A 302 -14.57 -3.27 6.25
CA CYS A 302 -13.85 -2.41 7.20
C CYS A 302 -12.60 -3.14 7.74
N TYR A 303 -11.48 -2.43 7.73
CA TYR A 303 -10.22 -2.86 8.34
C TYR A 303 -9.88 -1.98 9.53
N THR A 304 -9.74 -2.56 10.73
CA THR A 304 -9.22 -1.82 11.89
C THR A 304 -8.77 -2.75 13.02
N ALA A 305 -8.17 -2.19 14.08
CA ALA A 305 -7.72 -2.96 15.23
C ALA A 305 -8.87 -3.38 16.16
N PRO A 306 -8.74 -4.47 16.93
CA PRO A 306 -9.73 -4.91 17.91
C PRO A 306 -10.18 -3.82 18.87
N THR A 307 -9.23 -3.07 19.43
CA THR A 307 -9.52 -1.97 20.34
C THR A 307 -10.43 -0.92 19.69
N PHE A 308 -10.21 -0.61 18.42
CA PHE A 308 -11.02 0.36 17.71
C PHE A 308 -12.43 -0.17 17.42
N TYR A 309 -12.58 -1.45 17.03
CA TYR A 309 -13.89 -2.10 16.90
C TYR A 309 -14.69 -2.06 18.20
N ARG A 310 -14.03 -2.33 19.33
CA ARG A 310 -14.69 -2.24 20.66
C ARG A 310 -15.25 -0.85 20.92
N GLN A 311 -14.49 0.20 20.57
CA GLN A 311 -14.93 1.59 20.73
C GLN A 311 -16.01 1.99 19.72
N MET A 312 -16.01 1.41 18.51
CA MET A 312 -17.03 1.65 17.48
C MET A 312 -18.37 0.98 17.79
N ALA A 313 -18.40 -0.13 18.52
CA ALA A 313 -19.59 -0.97 18.70
C ALA A 313 -20.83 -0.23 19.22
N PRO A 314 -20.75 0.67 20.22
CA PRO A 314 -21.92 1.44 20.67
C PRO A 314 -22.52 2.32 19.56
N PHE A 315 -21.68 2.96 18.77
CA PHE A 315 -22.09 3.80 17.64
C PHE A 315 -22.66 2.98 16.50
N ALA A 316 -22.03 1.81 16.19
CA ALA A 316 -22.52 0.89 15.17
C ALA A 316 -23.93 0.36 15.51
N ARG A 317 -24.19 0.04 16.78
CA ARG A 317 -25.52 -0.36 17.24
C ARG A 317 -26.55 0.75 17.07
N ALA A 318 -26.19 2.00 17.41
CA ALA A 318 -27.11 3.14 17.35
C ALA A 318 -27.40 3.59 15.89
N ILE A 319 -26.38 3.57 15.02
CA ILE A 319 -26.45 4.13 13.67
C ILE A 319 -26.88 3.07 12.63
N GLY A 320 -26.46 1.81 12.82
CA GLY A 320 -26.65 0.71 11.88
C GLY A 320 -25.73 0.81 10.65
N LEU A 321 -25.21 -0.33 10.19
CA LEU A 321 -24.25 -0.43 9.09
C LEU A 321 -24.76 -1.41 8.01
N PRO A 322 -25.86 -1.10 7.29
CA PRO A 322 -26.53 -2.07 6.41
C PRO A 322 -25.73 -2.49 5.20
N SER A 323 -24.72 -1.71 4.77
CA SER A 323 -23.84 -2.04 3.64
C SER A 323 -22.64 -2.91 4.04
N LEU A 324 -22.25 -2.86 5.33
CA LEU A 324 -21.05 -3.54 5.80
C LEU A 324 -21.28 -5.05 5.82
N ARG A 325 -20.42 -5.81 5.14
CA ARG A 325 -20.52 -7.28 5.02
C ARG A 325 -19.35 -8.04 5.62
N ALA A 326 -18.18 -7.37 5.75
CA ALA A 326 -16.97 -8.00 6.26
C ALA A 326 -16.18 -7.02 7.15
N CYS A 327 -15.67 -7.56 8.25
CA CYS A 327 -14.87 -6.82 9.22
C CYS A 327 -13.57 -7.58 9.47
N VAL A 328 -12.44 -6.94 9.18
CA VAL A 328 -11.11 -7.54 9.34
C VAL A 328 -10.41 -6.87 10.50
N SER A 329 -9.89 -7.69 11.41
CA SER A 329 -9.24 -7.24 12.64
C SER A 329 -7.83 -7.81 12.72
N ALA A 330 -6.83 -6.94 12.89
CA ALA A 330 -5.44 -7.33 13.10
C ALA A 330 -4.64 -6.22 13.81
N GLY A 331 -3.32 -6.46 13.98
CA GLY A 331 -2.40 -5.55 14.65
C GLY A 331 -2.25 -5.82 16.14
N GLU A 332 -3.22 -6.46 16.76
CA GLU A 332 -3.22 -6.91 18.15
C GLU A 332 -4.09 -8.17 18.29
N GLY A 333 -3.98 -8.88 19.40
CA GLY A 333 -4.85 -10.05 19.67
C GLY A 333 -6.32 -9.64 19.74
N LEU A 334 -7.20 -10.40 19.09
CA LEU A 334 -8.65 -10.16 19.12
C LEU A 334 -9.29 -10.88 20.31
N PRO A 335 -9.71 -10.16 21.38
CA PRO A 335 -10.41 -10.76 22.51
C PRO A 335 -11.80 -11.26 22.11
N ASP A 336 -12.21 -12.43 22.62
CA ASP A 336 -13.57 -12.96 22.38
C ASP A 336 -14.68 -12.00 22.80
N ALA A 337 -14.49 -11.27 23.90
CA ALA A 337 -15.44 -10.25 24.35
C ALA A 337 -15.62 -9.13 23.31
N THR A 338 -14.55 -8.71 22.62
CA THR A 338 -14.63 -7.71 21.54
C THR A 338 -15.31 -8.29 20.31
N ARG A 339 -15.01 -9.54 19.95
CA ARG A 339 -15.67 -10.26 18.85
C ARG A 339 -17.19 -10.34 19.10
N GLN A 340 -17.59 -10.77 20.30
CA GLN A 340 -18.99 -10.89 20.65
C GLN A 340 -19.69 -9.54 20.68
N LEU A 341 -19.08 -8.51 21.28
CA LEU A 341 -19.62 -7.15 21.35
C LEU A 341 -19.92 -6.59 19.95
N TRP A 342 -19.01 -6.78 19.00
CA TRP A 342 -19.18 -6.32 17.63
C TRP A 342 -20.30 -7.09 16.91
N LYS A 343 -20.31 -8.42 17.06
CA LYS A 343 -21.37 -9.28 16.53
C LYS A 343 -22.75 -8.89 17.05
N ASP A 344 -22.88 -8.63 18.35
CA ASP A 344 -24.13 -8.19 18.96
C ASP A 344 -24.57 -6.79 18.48
N ALA A 345 -23.62 -5.94 18.10
CA ALA A 345 -23.90 -4.58 17.61
C ALA A 345 -24.29 -4.55 16.12
N THR A 346 -23.74 -5.46 15.31
CA THR A 346 -23.82 -5.37 13.84
C THR A 346 -24.35 -6.63 13.16
N GLY A 347 -24.36 -7.77 13.84
CA GLY A 347 -24.63 -9.09 13.24
C GLY A 347 -23.46 -9.69 12.46
N ILE A 348 -22.29 -8.99 12.39
CA ILE A 348 -21.16 -9.38 11.54
C ILE A 348 -20.08 -10.06 12.39
N GLU A 349 -19.64 -11.24 11.95
CA GLU A 349 -18.43 -11.88 12.47
C GLU A 349 -17.18 -11.13 12.01
N MET A 350 -16.22 -10.96 12.92
CA MET A 350 -14.89 -10.46 12.56
C MET A 350 -13.98 -11.60 12.13
N THR A 351 -13.21 -11.33 11.09
CA THR A 351 -12.16 -12.21 10.57
C THR A 351 -10.80 -11.73 11.04
#